data_b38e2e208cd290eb3aa7a0b4737d0d73
#
_entry.id   b38e2e208cd290eb3aa7a0b4737d0d73
#
_cell.length_a   1.000
_cell.length_b   1.000
_cell.length_c   1.000
_cell.angle_alpha   90.00
_cell.angle_beta   90.00
_cell.angle_gamma   90.00
#
_symmetry.space_group_name_H-M   'P 1'
#
loop_
_entity.id
_entity.type
_entity.pdbx_description
1 polymer ?
#
loop_
_entity_poly.entity_id
_entity_poly.type
_entity_poly.pdbx_seq_one_letter_code
_entity_poly.pdbx_strand_id
1 'polypeptide(L)' 'MEIRIGMINTAREIGLETSQSLAEVEALVSNALTGSAPLLKLSDDKGKVYLVASANIAFVELGSDQNRRIGFVG' A
#
# COMPACT_ATOMS: atom_id res chain seq x y z
N MET A 1 2.07 -9.64 3.76
CA MET A 1 1.75 -8.32 4.34
C MET A 1 0.58 -7.71 3.60
N GLU A 2 -0.35 -7.18 4.33
CA GLU A 2 -1.53 -6.55 3.73
C GLU A 2 -1.25 -5.07 3.45
N ILE A 3 -1.67 -4.62 2.27
CA ILE A 3 -1.55 -3.22 1.88
C ILE A 3 -2.95 -2.70 1.58
N ARG A 4 -3.23 -1.52 2.09
CA ARG A 4 -4.50 -0.85 1.81
C ARG A 4 -4.23 0.54 1.29
N ILE A 5 -4.82 0.86 0.14
CA ILE A 5 -4.61 2.15 -0.52
C ILE A 5 -5.94 2.88 -0.58
N GLY A 6 -5.99 4.05 0.05
CA GLY A 6 -7.16 4.90 -0.03
C GLY A 6 -6.99 5.91 -1.15
N MET A 7 -8.03 6.08 -1.95
CA MET A 7 -8.00 6.96 -3.11
C MET A 7 -8.71 8.27 -2.79
N ILE A 8 -8.26 9.36 -3.39
CA ILE A 8 -8.97 10.62 -3.25
C ILE A 8 -10.22 10.58 -4.12
N ASN A 9 -11.20 11.37 -3.75
CA ASN A 9 -12.43 11.55 -4.52
C ASN A 9 -13.28 10.30 -4.66
N THR A 10 -13.04 9.29 -3.82
CA THR A 10 -13.86 8.09 -3.81
C THR A 10 -13.74 7.43 -2.45
N ALA A 11 -14.78 6.73 -2.06
CA ALA A 11 -14.76 5.99 -0.79
C ALA A 11 -14.13 4.62 -0.95
N ARG A 12 -13.71 4.25 -2.15
CA ARG A 12 -13.17 2.93 -2.41
C ARG A 12 -11.73 2.83 -1.92
N GLU A 13 -11.38 1.65 -1.47
CA GLU A 13 -10.02 1.33 -1.08
C GLU A 13 -9.57 0.13 -1.89
N ILE A 14 -8.28 0.10 -2.20
CA ILE A 14 -7.67 -1.05 -2.86
C ILE A 14 -6.93 -1.85 -1.79
N GLY A 15 -7.27 -3.13 -1.68
CA GLY A 15 -6.58 -4.00 -0.74
C GLY A 15 -5.86 -5.11 -1.47
N LEU A 16 -4.66 -5.45 -1.02
CA LEU A 16 -3.91 -6.54 -1.62
C LEU A 16 -2.97 -7.15 -0.59
N GLU A 17 -2.59 -8.39 -0.87
CA GLU A 17 -1.60 -9.10 -0.07
C GLU A 17 -0.34 -9.26 -0.90
N THR A 18 0.81 -8.97 -0.32
CA THR A 18 2.06 -9.07 -1.04
C THR A 18 3.10 -9.80 -0.20
N SER A 19 4.00 -10.51 -0.89
CA SER A 19 5.15 -11.11 -0.25
C SER A 19 6.38 -10.21 -0.30
N GLN A 20 6.25 -9.03 -0.90
CA GLN A 20 7.33 -8.06 -0.88
C GLN A 20 7.61 -7.63 0.55
N SER A 21 8.83 -7.23 0.83
CA SER A 21 9.20 -6.82 2.18
C SER A 21 8.62 -5.45 2.49
N LEU A 22 8.45 -5.18 3.78
CA LEU A 22 7.99 -3.87 4.22
C LEU A 22 8.90 -2.77 3.71
N ALA A 23 10.21 -3.00 3.76
CA ALA A 23 11.17 -1.98 3.32
C ALA A 23 11.01 -1.66 1.84
N GLU A 24 10.81 -2.68 1.01
CA GLU A 24 10.61 -2.47 -0.41
C GLU A 24 9.34 -1.68 -0.68
N VAL A 25 8.24 -2.11 -0.05
CA VAL A 25 6.96 -1.45 -0.28
C VAL A 25 6.98 -0.03 0.24
N GLU A 26 7.58 0.16 1.41
CA GLU A 26 7.67 1.49 2.00
C GLU A 26 8.45 2.45 1.11
N ALA A 27 9.52 1.97 0.49
CA ALA A 27 10.29 2.81 -0.43
C ALA A 27 9.47 3.20 -1.66
N LEU A 28 8.73 2.24 -2.22
CA LEU A 28 7.88 2.52 -3.38
C LEU A 28 6.78 3.52 -3.03
N VAL A 29 6.17 3.33 -1.88
CA VAL A 29 5.09 4.22 -1.44
C VAL A 29 5.63 5.61 -1.16
N SER A 30 6.78 5.71 -0.51
CA SER A 30 7.38 7.01 -0.22
C SER A 30 7.68 7.77 -1.50
N ASN A 31 8.23 7.10 -2.51
CA ASN A 31 8.51 7.74 -3.78
C ASN A 31 7.23 8.23 -4.45
N ALA A 32 6.16 7.46 -4.34
CA ALA A 32 4.90 7.86 -4.93
C ALA A 32 4.32 9.07 -4.20
N LEU A 33 4.32 9.03 -2.87
CA LEU A 33 3.68 10.08 -2.08
C LEU A 33 4.45 11.38 -2.08
N THR A 34 5.76 11.33 -2.28
CA THR A 34 6.58 12.54 -2.35
C THR A 34 6.64 13.13 -3.75
N GLY A 35 6.01 12.48 -4.72
CA GLY A 35 5.98 13.00 -6.07
C GLY A 35 7.16 12.58 -6.93
N SER A 36 8.05 11.74 -6.41
CA SER A 36 9.20 11.29 -7.18
C SER A 36 8.82 10.29 -8.25
N ALA A 37 7.72 9.55 -8.04
CA ALA A 37 7.23 8.58 -9.01
C ALA A 37 5.77 8.89 -9.32
N PRO A 38 5.41 8.96 -10.60
CA PRO A 38 4.00 9.26 -10.98
C PRO A 38 3.07 8.08 -10.78
N LEU A 39 3.63 6.87 -10.64
CA LEU A 39 2.85 5.66 -10.45
C LEU A 39 3.37 4.88 -9.27
N LEU A 40 2.43 4.28 -8.54
CA LEU A 40 2.77 3.28 -7.54
C LEU A 40 2.46 1.92 -8.16
N LYS A 41 3.47 1.08 -8.27
CA LYS A 41 3.31 -0.25 -8.84
C LYS A 41 3.53 -1.29 -7.77
N LEU A 42 2.53 -2.13 -7.55
CA LEU A 42 2.59 -3.18 -6.55
C LEU A 42 2.14 -4.50 -7.15
N SER A 43 2.71 -5.59 -6.67
CA SER A 43 2.33 -6.93 -7.11
C SER A 43 1.79 -7.71 -5.91
N ASP A 44 0.72 -8.45 -6.12
CA ASP A 44 0.20 -9.28 -5.04
C ASP A 44 0.79 -10.70 -5.13
N ASP A 45 0.38 -11.53 -4.17
CA ASP A 45 0.91 -12.88 -4.06
C ASP A 45 0.52 -13.78 -5.22
N LYS A 46 -0.48 -13.37 -5.99
CA LYS A 46 -0.99 -14.16 -7.10
C LYS A 46 -0.51 -13.66 -8.44
N GLY A 47 0.43 -12.72 -8.44
CA GLY A 47 0.97 -12.20 -9.66
C GLY A 47 0.19 -11.06 -10.29
N LYS A 48 -0.86 -10.61 -9.62
CA LYS A 48 -1.62 -9.47 -10.11
C LYS A 48 -0.85 -8.19 -9.84
N VAL A 49 -0.82 -7.31 -10.83
CA VAL A 49 -0.09 -6.05 -10.72
C VAL A 49 -1.09 -4.90 -10.60
N TYR A 50 -0.83 -4.03 -9.65
CA TYR A 50 -1.65 -2.84 -9.42
C TYR A 50 -0.85 -1.62 -9.80
N LEU A 51 -1.38 -0.82 -10.71
CA LEU A 51 -0.77 0.43 -11.13
C LEU A 51 -1.69 1.55 -10.68
N VAL A 52 -1.23 2.34 -9.72
CA VAL A 52 -2.05 3.38 -9.12
C VAL A 52 -1.39 4.72 -9.36
N ALA A 53 -2.15 5.66 -9.92
CA ALA A 53 -1.62 7.00 -10.14
C ALA A 53 -1.34 7.66 -8.80
N SER A 54 -0.10 8.11 -8.61
CA SER A 54 0.31 8.69 -7.33
C SER A 54 -0.55 9.89 -6.94
N ALA A 55 -0.97 10.68 -7.91
CA ALA A 55 -1.77 11.87 -7.65
C ALA A 55 -3.16 11.54 -7.08
N ASN A 56 -3.60 10.31 -7.23
CA ASN A 56 -4.92 9.89 -6.76
C ASN A 56 -4.89 9.18 -5.42
N ILE A 57 -3.73 9.07 -4.80
CA ILE A 57 -3.60 8.36 -3.53
C ILE A 57 -3.83 9.32 -2.38
N ALA A 58 -4.76 8.98 -1.50
CA ALA A 58 -4.98 9.73 -0.27
C ALA A 58 -4.09 9.21 0.85
N PHE A 59 -3.98 7.89 0.99
CA PHE A 59 -3.14 7.29 2.02
C PHE A 59 -2.80 5.86 1.62
N VAL A 60 -1.78 5.32 2.25
CA VAL A 60 -1.43 3.91 2.10
C VAL A 60 -1.15 3.36 3.49
N GLU A 61 -1.82 2.25 3.83
CA GLU A 61 -1.59 1.55 5.08
C GLU A 61 -0.79 0.30 4.79
N LEU A 62 0.31 0.14 5.48
CA LEU A 62 1.14 -1.06 5.37
C LEU A 62 0.96 -1.83 6.66
N GLY A 63 0.15 -2.87 6.61
CA GLY A 63 -0.17 -3.65 7.78
C GLY A 63 0.71 -4.86 7.87
N SER A 64 1.13 -5.17 9.08
CA SER A 64 1.69 -6.46 9.30
C SER A 64 0.57 -7.32 9.82
N ASP A 65 0.65 -8.55 9.51
CA ASP A 65 -0.39 -9.44 9.91
C ASP A 65 -0.36 -9.72 11.36
N GLN A 66 0.50 -9.19 12.01
CA GLN A 66 0.42 -9.32 13.40
C GLN A 66 0.08 -8.04 14.00
N ASN A 67 0.06 -7.83 14.16
CA ASN A 67 -0.09 -6.80 14.72
C ASN A 67 -0.87 -6.34 15.16
N ARG A 68 -0.88 -6.72 15.02
CA ARG A 68 -1.51 -6.44 15.32
C ARG A 68 -2.09 -6.35 16.14
N ARG A 69 -2.10 -6.58 16.28
CA ARG A 69 -2.66 -6.57 16.93
C ARG A 69 -2.64 -6.43 17.87
N ILE A 70 -2.24 -6.42 17.97
CA ILE A 70 -2.19 -6.35 18.75
C ILE A 70 -2.49 -5.86 19.58
N GLY A 71 -2.39 -5.91 19.73
CA GLY A 71 -2.74 -5.55 20.49
C GLY A 71 -2.73 -5.00 21.20
N PHE A 72 -2.67 -4.95 21.13
CA PHE A 72 -2.74 -4.42 21.83
C PHE A 72 -3.10 -3.95 22.30
N VAL A 73 -2.95 -3.92 22.16
CA VAL A 73 -3.27 -3.51 22.53
C VAL A 73 -3.58 -3.04 22.83
N GLY A 74 -3.42 -3.01 22.81
CA GLY A 74 -3.78 -2.65 23.05
C GLY A 74 -4.00 -2.36 23.17
#